data_18b890a7a8ab2a2bbb8a5be49d4ea815
#
_entry.id   18b890a7a8ab2a2bbb8a5be49d4ea815
#
_cell.length_a   1.000
_cell.length_b   1.000
_cell.length_c   1.000
_cell.angle_alpha   90.00
_cell.angle_beta   90.00
_cell.angle_gamma   90.00
#
_symmetry.space_group_name_H-M   'P 1'
#
loop_
_entity.id
_entity.type
_entity.pdbx_description
1 polymer ?
#
loop_
_entity_poly.entity_id
_entity_poly.type
_entity_poly.pdbx_seq_one_letter_code
_entity_poly.pdbx_strand_id
1 'polypeptide(L)'
;MGNQAKDILSSCFVLFSCEGTAEGAVIQVLYDNDLLIVPRDRVVKDALIVDRPYTRKRKASEIANDYFSMNYETAGAEGLAVARIVDSGAPKFEFPKRRQNGTKVLSFVTRPEIEMLVIHAEGAYRDWGIATRRDRQLKPNEFCKQRLGLGKIKEKDFLEEYWGNGEKLVKAIKAHAETSKRKSGEFLLLDLLK
;
A
#
# COMPACT_ATOMS: atom_id res chain seq x y z
N MET A 1 -11.65 12.97 6.42
CA MET A 1 -10.61 11.92 6.58
C MET A 1 -9.63 11.87 5.41
N GLY A 2 -10.04 11.89 4.14
CA GLY A 2 -9.09 11.88 3.01
C GLY A 2 -8.14 13.08 3.00
N ASN A 3 -8.58 14.27 3.36
CA ASN A 3 -7.72 15.45 3.44
C ASN A 3 -6.62 15.30 4.50
N GLN A 4 -6.93 14.72 5.68
CA GLN A 4 -5.94 14.53 6.75
C GLN A 4 -4.78 13.62 6.32
N ALA A 5 -5.05 12.53 5.60
CA ALA A 5 -3.96 11.69 5.07
C ALA A 5 -3.11 12.45 4.07
N LYS A 6 -3.75 13.17 3.15
CA LYS A 6 -3.05 13.98 2.14
C LYS A 6 -2.16 15.04 2.76
N ASP A 7 -2.64 15.74 3.79
CA ASP A 7 -1.86 16.75 4.52
C ASP A 7 -0.61 16.12 5.15
N ILE A 8 -0.75 14.97 5.82
CA ILE A 8 0.37 14.25 6.43
C ILE A 8 1.36 13.76 5.36
N LEU A 9 0.86 13.16 4.27
CA LEU A 9 1.69 12.61 3.21
C LEU A 9 2.47 13.70 2.45
N SER A 10 1.94 14.89 2.35
CA SER A 10 2.60 16.02 1.69
C SER A 10 3.57 16.77 2.60
N SER A 11 3.37 16.74 3.93
CA SER A 11 4.20 17.49 4.89
C SER A 11 5.32 16.67 5.54
N CYS A 12 5.25 15.33 5.53
CA CYS A 12 6.22 14.45 6.19
C CYS A 12 7.15 13.74 5.20
N PHE A 13 8.28 13.22 5.71
CA PHE A 13 8.94 12.09 5.08
C PHE A 13 8.07 10.85 5.24
N VAL A 14 7.93 10.03 4.20
CA VAL A 14 7.02 8.88 4.22
C VAL A 14 7.77 7.59 3.98
N LEU A 15 7.73 6.69 4.96
CA LEU A 15 8.18 5.32 4.85
C LEU A 15 6.99 4.42 4.52
N PHE A 16 6.98 3.83 3.33
CA PHE A 16 6.00 2.80 2.98
C PHE A 16 6.41 1.46 3.60
N SER A 17 5.52 0.85 4.40
CA SER A 17 5.68 -0.49 4.96
C SER A 17 4.70 -1.43 4.28
N CYS A 18 5.20 -2.35 3.46
CA CYS A 18 4.41 -3.28 2.65
C CYS A 18 4.39 -4.66 3.28
N GLU A 19 3.20 -5.28 3.37
CA GLU A 19 3.05 -6.59 4.01
C GLU A 19 3.64 -7.72 3.16
N GLY A 20 3.45 -7.65 1.85
CA GLY A 20 3.87 -8.66 0.91
C GLY A 20 4.54 -8.10 -0.34
N THR A 21 4.74 -8.98 -1.31
CA THR A 21 5.37 -8.66 -2.59
C THR A 21 4.44 -7.83 -3.48
N ALA A 22 3.14 -8.14 -3.46
CA ALA A 22 2.16 -7.45 -4.31
C ALA A 22 1.97 -5.98 -3.88
N GLU A 23 1.91 -5.71 -2.57
CA GLU A 23 1.87 -4.34 -2.03
C GLU A 23 3.12 -3.57 -2.41
N GLY A 24 4.29 -4.22 -2.30
CA GLY A 24 5.56 -3.62 -2.70
C GLY A 24 5.61 -3.28 -4.17
N ALA A 25 5.14 -4.16 -5.06
CA ALA A 25 5.07 -3.90 -6.50
C ALA A 25 4.13 -2.72 -6.83
N VAL A 26 2.98 -2.62 -6.15
CA VAL A 26 2.06 -1.48 -6.30
C VAL A 26 2.76 -0.16 -5.93
N ILE A 27 3.43 -0.09 -4.78
CA ILE A 27 4.15 1.12 -4.37
C ILE A 27 5.31 1.42 -5.31
N GLN A 28 6.07 0.41 -5.78
CA GLN A 28 7.14 0.59 -6.74
C GLN A 28 6.62 1.24 -8.02
N VAL A 29 5.56 0.68 -8.63
CA VAL A 29 4.98 1.22 -9.87
C VAL A 29 4.45 2.64 -9.69
N LEU A 30 3.76 2.92 -8.58
CA LEU A 30 3.28 4.28 -8.29
C LEU A 30 4.43 5.27 -8.11
N TYR A 31 5.52 4.85 -7.46
CA TYR A 31 6.72 5.67 -7.25
C TYR A 31 7.46 5.93 -8.56
N ASP A 32 7.72 4.90 -9.36
CA ASP A 32 8.49 5.00 -10.60
C ASP A 32 7.82 5.89 -11.65
N ASN A 33 6.49 5.88 -11.65
CA ASN A 33 5.67 6.68 -12.59
C ASN A 33 5.19 8.02 -12.01
N ASP A 34 5.73 8.46 -10.86
CA ASP A 34 5.38 9.74 -10.21
C ASP A 34 3.87 9.92 -9.94
N LEU A 35 3.19 8.85 -9.54
CA LEU A 35 1.74 8.82 -9.30
C LEU A 35 1.37 9.01 -7.81
N LEU A 36 2.35 8.95 -6.90
CA LEU A 36 2.15 9.18 -5.48
C LEU A 36 2.01 10.67 -5.16
N ILE A 37 1.10 11.01 -4.25
CA ILE A 37 0.97 12.37 -3.70
C ILE A 37 2.21 12.78 -2.90
N VAL A 38 2.96 11.82 -2.37
CA VAL A 38 4.21 12.05 -1.64
C VAL A 38 5.28 12.51 -2.61
N PRO A 39 5.95 13.66 -2.39
CA PRO A 39 7.08 14.07 -3.20
C PRO A 39 8.20 13.02 -3.21
N ARG A 40 8.83 12.80 -4.37
CA ARG A 40 9.84 11.72 -4.53
C ARG A 40 11.02 11.84 -3.56
N ASP A 41 11.45 13.05 -3.28
CA ASP A 41 12.53 13.38 -2.34
C ASP A 41 12.15 13.16 -0.87
N ARG A 42 10.85 13.02 -0.57
CA ARG A 42 10.32 12.71 0.75
C ARG A 42 9.95 11.24 0.94
N VAL A 43 10.10 10.40 -0.08
CA VAL A 43 9.93 8.95 0.07
C VAL A 43 11.19 8.35 0.71
N VAL A 44 11.03 7.78 1.90
CA VAL A 44 12.10 7.12 2.63
C VAL A 44 12.42 5.78 1.97
N LYS A 45 13.67 5.59 1.58
CA LYS A 45 14.13 4.35 0.95
C LYS A 45 14.35 3.24 1.97
N ASP A 46 14.32 2.01 1.50
CA ASP A 46 14.63 0.85 2.34
C ASP A 46 16.07 0.91 2.87
N ALA A 47 16.25 0.56 4.14
CA ALA A 47 17.58 0.63 4.80
C ALA A 47 18.59 -0.39 4.27
N LEU A 48 18.14 -1.46 3.60
CA LEU A 48 18.96 -2.57 3.16
C LEU A 48 19.05 -2.71 1.63
N ILE A 49 18.01 -2.27 0.91
CA ILE A 49 17.92 -2.42 -0.55
C ILE A 49 17.91 -1.05 -1.20
N VAL A 50 18.97 -0.78 -1.93
CA VAL A 50 19.19 0.49 -2.63
C VAL A 50 18.00 0.81 -3.55
N ASP A 51 17.58 2.08 -3.51
CA ASP A 51 16.51 2.68 -4.32
C ASP A 51 15.10 2.08 -4.17
N ARG A 52 14.90 1.09 -3.31
CA ARG A 52 13.58 0.56 -3.05
C ARG A 52 12.73 1.56 -2.24
N PRO A 53 11.57 2.04 -2.76
CA PRO A 53 10.77 3.09 -2.12
C PRO A 53 9.87 2.57 -0.99
N TYR A 54 10.08 1.35 -0.52
CA TYR A 54 9.32 0.73 0.55
C TYR A 54 10.15 -0.26 1.34
N THR A 55 9.77 -0.54 2.58
CA THR A 55 10.34 -1.62 3.39
C THR A 55 9.36 -2.78 3.56
N ARG A 56 9.87 -3.98 3.76
CA ARG A 56 9.07 -5.16 4.13
C ARG A 56 9.04 -5.39 5.65
N LYS A 57 9.59 -4.49 6.43
CA LYS A 57 9.50 -4.53 7.88
C LYS A 57 8.09 -4.20 8.33
N ARG A 58 7.50 -5.07 9.15
CA ARG A 58 6.11 -4.98 9.61
C ARG A 58 5.97 -4.73 11.09
N LYS A 59 7.03 -4.98 11.87
CA LYS A 59 7.03 -4.75 13.31
C LYS A 59 7.49 -3.35 13.63
N ALA A 60 6.79 -2.69 14.55
CA ALA A 60 7.12 -1.34 15.00
C ALA A 60 8.55 -1.23 15.55
N SER A 61 9.03 -2.27 16.26
CA SER A 61 10.39 -2.31 16.78
C SER A 61 11.46 -2.33 15.68
N GLU A 62 11.23 -3.07 14.61
CA GLU A 62 12.17 -3.16 13.47
C GLU A 62 12.23 -1.82 12.73
N ILE A 63 11.06 -1.20 12.49
CA ILE A 63 10.99 0.12 11.85
C ILE A 63 11.67 1.18 12.74
N ALA A 64 11.39 1.19 14.04
CA ALA A 64 12.02 2.14 14.95
C ALA A 64 13.55 1.99 15.02
N ASN A 65 14.06 0.76 15.00
CA ASN A 65 15.51 0.54 15.05
C ASN A 65 16.23 1.07 13.80
N ASP A 66 15.63 0.92 12.62
CA ASP A 66 16.32 1.24 11.37
C ASP A 66 16.11 2.68 10.92
N TYR A 67 14.99 3.30 11.32
CA TYR A 67 14.59 4.59 10.72
C TYR A 67 14.50 5.74 11.73
N PHE A 68 14.37 5.49 13.04
CA PHE A 68 14.17 6.58 14.02
C PHE A 68 15.46 7.34 14.41
N SER A 69 16.63 6.86 14.01
CA SER A 69 17.89 7.57 14.22
C SER A 69 18.12 8.72 13.24
N MET A 70 17.33 8.79 12.16
CA MET A 70 17.43 9.85 11.16
C MET A 70 16.65 11.09 11.59
N ASN A 71 17.16 12.27 11.22
CA ASN A 71 16.45 13.52 11.45
C ASN A 71 15.53 13.83 10.27
N TYR A 72 14.22 13.74 10.49
CA TYR A 72 13.17 14.00 9.49
C TYR A 72 12.55 15.40 9.62
N GLU A 73 12.98 16.21 10.57
CA GLU A 73 12.48 17.59 10.75
C GLU A 73 13.27 18.61 9.93
N THR A 74 14.20 18.14 9.09
CA THR A 74 14.96 18.98 8.17
C THR A 74 14.21 19.23 6.86
N ALA A 75 14.62 20.26 6.13
CA ALA A 75 14.07 20.61 4.80
C ALA A 75 12.57 20.91 4.78
N GLY A 76 12.02 21.45 5.88
CA GLY A 76 10.61 21.85 5.96
C GLY A 76 9.62 20.70 6.04
N ALA A 77 10.06 19.49 6.45
CA ALA A 77 9.19 18.37 6.75
C ALA A 77 8.82 18.35 8.25
N GLU A 78 7.61 17.89 8.54
CA GLU A 78 7.04 17.79 9.90
C GLU A 78 7.42 16.47 10.61
N GLY A 79 8.46 15.78 10.16
CA GLY A 79 8.90 14.50 10.72
C GLY A 79 8.61 13.30 9.83
N LEU A 80 8.52 12.10 10.43
CA LEU A 80 8.29 10.83 9.74
C LEU A 80 6.83 10.39 9.82
N ALA A 81 6.27 9.93 8.70
CA ALA A 81 5.04 9.18 8.63
C ALA A 81 5.31 7.75 8.13
N VAL A 82 4.71 6.75 8.76
CA VAL A 82 4.73 5.36 8.29
C VAL A 82 3.41 5.04 7.62
N ALA A 83 3.44 4.88 6.31
CA ALA A 83 2.32 4.49 5.48
C ALA A 83 2.31 2.97 5.31
N ARG A 84 1.45 2.28 6.05
CA ARG A 84 1.33 0.82 6.00
C ARG A 84 0.36 0.41 4.90
N ILE A 85 0.80 -0.43 3.99
CA ILE A 85 -0.03 -1.03 2.95
C ILE A 85 -0.35 -2.46 3.42
N VAL A 86 -1.61 -2.70 3.75
CA VAL A 86 -2.02 -3.91 4.47
C VAL A 86 -3.36 -4.46 4.01
N ASP A 87 -3.57 -5.74 4.22
CA ASP A 87 -4.86 -6.39 4.01
C ASP A 87 -5.84 -6.14 5.18
N SER A 88 -7.10 -6.46 4.97
CA SER A 88 -8.18 -6.18 5.93
C SER A 88 -8.07 -6.89 7.28
N GLY A 89 -7.22 -7.89 7.40
CA GLY A 89 -6.97 -8.67 8.63
C GLY A 89 -5.67 -8.32 9.35
N ALA A 90 -4.98 -7.26 8.92
CA ALA A 90 -3.69 -6.89 9.49
C ALA A 90 -3.79 -6.59 11.00
N PRO A 91 -2.81 -7.03 11.80
CA PRO A 91 -2.80 -6.76 13.23
C PRO A 91 -2.63 -5.28 13.52
N LYS A 92 -3.13 -4.88 14.71
CA LYS A 92 -2.92 -3.53 15.21
C LYS A 92 -1.44 -3.20 15.27
N PHE A 93 -1.08 -2.00 14.82
CA PHE A 93 0.29 -1.53 14.78
C PHE A 93 0.41 -0.26 15.61
N GLU A 94 1.26 -0.30 16.62
CA GLU A 94 1.57 0.85 17.47
C GLU A 94 3.04 0.84 17.84
N PHE A 95 3.67 2.00 17.81
CA PHE A 95 4.99 2.16 18.39
C PHE A 95 4.90 2.20 19.92
N PRO A 96 5.85 1.59 20.64
CA PRO A 96 5.94 1.75 22.10
C PRO A 96 6.02 3.24 22.45
N LYS A 97 5.29 3.67 23.49
CA LYS A 97 5.17 5.10 23.89
C LYS A 97 6.52 5.82 23.96
N ARG A 98 7.57 5.14 24.46
CA ARG A 98 8.93 5.69 24.57
C ARG A 98 9.68 5.82 23.24
N ARG A 99 9.13 5.26 22.14
CA ARG A 99 9.73 5.23 20.80
C ARG A 99 8.81 5.79 19.72
N GLN A 100 7.77 6.52 20.08
CA GLN A 100 6.87 7.09 19.07
C GLN A 100 7.51 8.23 18.27
N ASN A 101 8.40 8.99 18.91
CA ASN A 101 9.20 10.07 18.28
C ASN A 101 8.37 10.98 17.35
N GLY A 102 7.13 11.30 17.73
CA GLY A 102 6.23 12.10 16.88
C GLY A 102 5.78 11.44 15.58
N THR A 103 6.19 10.19 15.32
CA THR A 103 5.91 9.48 14.06
C THR A 103 4.42 9.23 13.88
N LYS A 104 3.90 9.67 12.74
CA LYS A 104 2.50 9.46 12.34
C LYS A 104 2.36 8.08 11.69
N VAL A 105 1.28 7.35 11.98
CA VAL A 105 1.01 6.04 11.36
C VAL A 105 -0.30 6.10 10.58
N LEU A 106 -0.23 5.77 9.30
CA LEU A 106 -1.37 5.70 8.39
C LEU A 106 -1.52 4.27 7.87
N SER A 107 -2.70 3.67 7.96
CA SER A 107 -2.96 2.33 7.43
C SER A 107 -3.84 2.42 6.20
N PHE A 108 -3.29 2.05 5.06
CA PHE A 108 -3.96 1.95 3.76
C PHE A 108 -4.39 0.50 3.58
N VAL A 109 -5.70 0.28 3.64
CA VAL A 109 -6.26 -1.08 3.71
C VAL A 109 -6.89 -1.48 2.38
N THR A 110 -6.47 -2.63 1.87
CA THR A 110 -7.11 -3.31 0.76
C THR A 110 -8.07 -4.40 1.27
N ARG A 111 -9.24 -4.56 0.61
CA ARG A 111 -10.27 -5.48 1.06
C ARG A 111 -10.75 -6.40 -0.06
N PRO A 112 -10.73 -7.72 0.19
CA PRO A 112 -10.10 -8.41 1.33
C PRO A 112 -8.56 -8.42 1.26
N GLU A 113 -7.97 -8.44 0.08
CA GLU A 113 -6.53 -8.50 -0.21
C GLU A 113 -6.20 -7.60 -1.41
N ILE A 114 -4.92 -7.30 -1.62
CA ILE A 114 -4.47 -6.37 -2.68
C ILE A 114 -4.73 -6.90 -4.10
N GLU A 115 -4.84 -8.21 -4.28
CA GLU A 115 -5.16 -8.82 -5.57
C GLU A 115 -6.54 -8.42 -6.11
N MET A 116 -7.39 -7.81 -5.27
CA MET A 116 -8.63 -7.18 -5.75
C MET A 116 -8.38 -6.13 -6.82
N LEU A 117 -7.24 -5.47 -6.81
CA LEU A 117 -6.86 -4.51 -7.86
C LEU A 117 -6.80 -5.18 -9.23
N VAL A 118 -6.26 -6.40 -9.29
CA VAL A 118 -6.21 -7.18 -10.53
C VAL A 118 -7.61 -7.60 -10.97
N ILE A 119 -8.46 -8.03 -10.04
CA ILE A 119 -9.85 -8.39 -10.33
C ILE A 119 -10.63 -7.20 -10.94
N HIS A 120 -10.39 -5.99 -10.41
CA HIS A 120 -10.96 -4.77 -10.99
C HIS A 120 -10.36 -4.43 -12.36
N ALA A 121 -9.04 -4.56 -12.50
CA ALA A 121 -8.34 -4.28 -13.75
C ALA A 121 -8.76 -5.18 -14.91
N GLU A 122 -9.10 -6.44 -14.62
CA GLU A 122 -9.64 -7.42 -15.57
C GLU A 122 -11.16 -7.33 -15.77
N GLY A 123 -11.85 -6.36 -15.11
CA GLY A 123 -13.30 -6.22 -15.20
C GLY A 123 -14.08 -7.36 -14.55
N ALA A 124 -13.43 -8.21 -13.76
CA ALA A 124 -13.99 -9.45 -13.23
C ALA A 124 -14.66 -9.31 -11.85
N TYR A 125 -14.92 -8.09 -11.38
CA TYR A 125 -15.48 -7.86 -10.04
C TYR A 125 -16.87 -8.49 -9.85
N ARG A 126 -17.71 -8.49 -10.90
CA ARG A 126 -19.02 -9.15 -10.86
C ARG A 126 -18.87 -10.67 -10.71
N ASP A 127 -17.95 -11.28 -11.45
CA ASP A 127 -17.71 -12.73 -11.42
C ASP A 127 -17.10 -13.15 -10.08
N TRP A 128 -16.21 -12.31 -9.52
CA TRP A 128 -15.73 -12.44 -8.15
C TRP A 128 -16.89 -12.47 -7.14
N GLY A 129 -17.85 -11.54 -7.26
CA GLY A 129 -19.03 -11.50 -6.39
C GLY A 129 -19.92 -12.73 -6.51
N ILE A 130 -20.04 -13.34 -7.70
CA ILE A 130 -20.76 -14.60 -7.92
C ILE A 130 -20.00 -15.77 -7.30
N ALA A 131 -18.68 -15.84 -7.53
CA ALA A 131 -17.83 -16.91 -7.03
C ALA A 131 -17.82 -16.96 -5.49
N THR A 132 -17.67 -15.82 -4.83
CA THR A 132 -17.65 -15.74 -3.36
C THR A 132 -18.98 -16.02 -2.67
N ARG A 133 -20.12 -15.89 -3.37
CA ARG A 133 -21.44 -16.36 -2.88
C ARG A 133 -21.51 -17.88 -2.81
N ARG A 134 -20.80 -18.59 -3.71
CA ARG A 134 -20.75 -20.05 -3.78
C ARG A 134 -19.70 -20.62 -2.86
N ASP A 135 -18.56 -19.94 -2.79
CA ASP A 135 -17.43 -20.30 -1.92
C ASP A 135 -16.96 -19.08 -1.12
N ARG A 136 -17.39 -19.01 0.15
CA ARG A 136 -17.06 -17.90 1.06
C ARG A 136 -15.58 -17.89 1.50
N GLN A 137 -14.85 -18.96 1.27
CA GLN A 137 -13.43 -19.07 1.64
C GLN A 137 -12.51 -18.74 0.46
N LEU A 138 -13.06 -18.58 -0.74
CA LEU A 138 -12.30 -18.24 -1.94
C LEU A 138 -11.54 -16.92 -1.72
N LYS A 139 -10.22 -16.97 -1.94
CA LYS A 139 -9.36 -15.80 -1.83
C LYS A 139 -9.16 -15.11 -3.18
N PRO A 140 -8.94 -13.78 -3.21
CA PRO A 140 -8.69 -13.04 -4.45
C PRO A 140 -7.56 -13.63 -5.29
N ASN A 141 -6.44 -14.02 -4.65
CA ASN A 141 -5.32 -14.64 -5.36
C ASN A 141 -5.67 -15.98 -6.02
N GLU A 142 -6.52 -16.78 -5.37
CA GLU A 142 -6.99 -18.06 -5.92
C GLU A 142 -7.93 -17.84 -7.10
N PHE A 143 -8.82 -16.88 -7.00
CA PHE A 143 -9.68 -16.46 -8.10
C PHE A 143 -8.87 -15.99 -9.31
N CYS A 144 -7.88 -15.15 -9.10
CA CYS A 144 -7.00 -14.68 -10.16
C CYS A 144 -6.27 -15.84 -10.86
N LYS A 145 -5.77 -16.81 -10.10
CA LYS A 145 -5.10 -18.00 -10.67
C LYS A 145 -6.06 -18.92 -11.43
N GLN A 146 -7.20 -19.23 -10.82
CA GLN A 146 -8.10 -20.27 -11.34
C GLN A 146 -9.05 -19.75 -12.43
N ARG A 147 -9.47 -18.48 -12.34
CA ARG A 147 -10.49 -17.91 -13.23
C ARG A 147 -9.92 -16.94 -14.26
N LEU A 148 -8.84 -16.21 -13.91
CA LEU A 148 -8.21 -15.27 -14.82
C LEU A 148 -6.94 -15.81 -15.49
N GLY A 149 -6.48 -17.00 -15.11
CA GLY A 149 -5.26 -17.61 -15.65
C GLY A 149 -3.95 -16.91 -15.21
N LEU A 150 -4.02 -16.07 -14.17
CA LEU A 150 -2.88 -15.27 -13.71
C LEU A 150 -2.10 -16.00 -12.61
N GLY A 151 -1.38 -17.05 -12.97
CA GLY A 151 -0.64 -17.90 -12.02
C GLY A 151 0.46 -17.17 -11.25
N LYS A 152 1.07 -16.16 -11.86
CA LYS A 152 2.25 -15.43 -11.33
C LYS A 152 1.91 -14.16 -10.55
N ILE A 153 0.66 -13.98 -10.15
CA ILE A 153 0.15 -12.76 -9.50
C ILE A 153 0.86 -12.37 -8.19
N LYS A 154 1.68 -13.24 -7.62
CA LYS A 154 2.50 -12.96 -6.42
C LYS A 154 3.97 -12.74 -6.73
N GLU A 155 4.38 -12.81 -7.97
CA GLU A 155 5.75 -12.55 -8.42
C GLU A 155 5.91 -11.05 -8.70
N LYS A 156 7.00 -10.46 -8.17
CA LYS A 156 7.27 -9.02 -8.27
C LYS A 156 7.38 -8.57 -9.72
N ASP A 157 8.25 -9.23 -10.48
CA ASP A 157 8.56 -8.86 -11.86
C ASP A 157 7.32 -8.96 -12.76
N PHE A 158 6.49 -10.00 -12.55
CA PHE A 158 5.21 -10.13 -13.25
C PHE A 158 4.27 -8.95 -12.93
N LEU A 159 4.16 -8.56 -11.67
CA LEU A 159 3.26 -7.47 -11.27
C LEU A 159 3.75 -6.10 -11.77
N GLU A 160 5.05 -5.86 -11.78
CA GLU A 160 5.63 -4.63 -12.31
C GLU A 160 5.38 -4.52 -13.83
N GLU A 161 5.57 -5.61 -14.58
CA GLU A 161 5.24 -5.68 -16.00
C GLU A 161 3.72 -5.53 -16.24
N TYR A 162 2.90 -6.23 -15.46
CA TYR A 162 1.44 -6.21 -15.57
C TYR A 162 0.84 -4.81 -15.37
N TRP A 163 1.38 -4.04 -14.45
CA TRP A 163 0.95 -2.66 -14.17
C TRP A 163 1.58 -1.63 -15.11
N GLY A 164 2.73 -1.93 -15.71
CA GLY A 164 3.42 -1.11 -16.70
C GLY A 164 3.64 0.34 -16.26
N ASN A 165 3.12 1.30 -17.04
CA ASN A 165 3.21 2.73 -16.74
C ASN A 165 2.28 3.22 -15.61
N GLY A 166 1.59 2.32 -14.93
CA GLY A 166 0.71 2.62 -13.80
C GLY A 166 -0.69 3.12 -14.14
N GLU A 167 -1.03 3.41 -15.40
CA GLU A 167 -2.38 3.87 -15.76
C GLU A 167 -3.46 2.82 -15.45
N LYS A 168 -3.18 1.55 -15.77
CA LYS A 168 -4.05 0.42 -15.43
C LYS A 168 -4.24 0.30 -13.93
N LEU A 169 -3.15 0.47 -13.18
CA LEU A 169 -3.15 0.43 -11.70
C LEU A 169 -4.00 1.55 -11.10
N VAL A 170 -3.84 2.79 -11.58
CA VAL A 170 -4.64 3.93 -11.10
C VAL A 170 -6.13 3.71 -11.33
N LYS A 171 -6.51 3.21 -12.51
CA LYS A 171 -7.91 2.85 -12.81
C LYS A 171 -8.43 1.77 -11.86
N ALA A 172 -7.64 0.74 -11.59
CA ALA A 172 -7.99 -0.34 -10.67
C ALA A 172 -8.14 0.15 -9.21
N ILE A 173 -7.24 1.04 -8.75
CA ILE A 173 -7.33 1.64 -7.41
C ILE A 173 -8.61 2.46 -7.28
N LYS A 174 -8.98 3.27 -8.27
CA LYS A 174 -10.22 4.05 -8.28
C LYS A 174 -11.44 3.14 -8.22
N ALA A 175 -11.51 2.13 -9.09
CA ALA A 175 -12.62 1.17 -9.12
C ALA A 175 -12.73 0.36 -7.80
N HIS A 176 -11.61 -0.03 -7.21
CA HIS A 176 -11.59 -0.69 -5.91
C HIS A 176 -12.09 0.23 -4.79
N ALA A 177 -11.75 1.51 -4.81
CA ALA A 177 -12.21 2.48 -3.81
C ALA A 177 -13.73 2.70 -3.85
N GLU A 178 -14.36 2.65 -5.03
CA GLU A 178 -15.82 2.74 -5.19
C GLU A 178 -16.57 1.56 -4.56
N THR A 179 -15.95 0.38 -4.53
CA THR A 179 -16.56 -0.85 -3.99
C THR A 179 -16.16 -1.14 -2.54
N SER A 180 -15.14 -0.44 -2.03
CA SER A 180 -14.58 -0.68 -0.70
C SER A 180 -15.21 0.21 0.35
N LYS A 181 -15.60 -0.40 1.49
CA LYS A 181 -16.08 0.36 2.65
C LYS A 181 -14.89 0.79 3.52
N ARG A 182 -14.74 2.10 3.71
CA ARG A 182 -13.76 2.67 4.64
C ARG A 182 -14.25 2.49 6.09
N LYS A 183 -13.39 2.00 6.97
CA LYS A 183 -13.64 2.00 8.42
C LYS A 183 -12.96 3.21 9.08
N SER A 184 -13.37 3.51 10.31
CA SER A 184 -12.75 4.60 11.09
C SER A 184 -11.26 4.34 11.30
N GLY A 185 -10.42 5.35 11.05
CA GLY A 185 -8.96 5.26 11.19
C GLY A 185 -8.23 4.57 10.05
N GLU A 186 -8.93 4.14 8.98
CA GLU A 186 -8.34 3.53 7.81
C GLU A 186 -8.38 4.47 6.60
N PHE A 187 -7.39 4.29 5.72
CA PHE A 187 -7.29 4.97 4.43
C PHE A 187 -7.36 3.96 3.29
N LEU A 188 -7.69 4.42 2.09
CA LEU A 188 -7.68 3.60 0.87
C LEU A 188 -6.46 3.96 0.04
N LEU A 189 -6.02 3.06 -0.83
CA LEU A 189 -4.92 3.33 -1.77
C LEU A 189 -5.19 4.55 -2.66
N LEU A 190 -6.47 4.89 -2.88
CA LEU A 190 -6.87 6.12 -3.57
C LEU A 190 -6.31 7.39 -2.90
N ASP A 191 -6.16 7.38 -1.58
CA ASP A 191 -5.66 8.53 -0.82
C ASP A 191 -4.14 8.75 -0.99
N LEU A 192 -3.43 7.79 -1.63
CA LEU A 192 -2.01 7.90 -2.01
C LEU A 192 -1.81 8.60 -3.36
N LEU A 193 -2.84 8.69 -4.19
CA LEU A 193 -2.72 9.20 -5.55
C LEU A 193 -2.75 10.75 -5.60
N LYS A 194 -2.00 11.29 -6.56
CA LYS A 194 -2.06 12.71 -6.98
C LYS A 194 -3.45 13.11 -7.45
#